data_4df81eef068cf463fffd1e774113fd72
#
_entry.id   4df81eef068cf463fffd1e774113fd72
#
_cell.length_a   1.000
_cell.length_b   1.000
_cell.length_c   1.000
_cell.angle_alpha   90.00
_cell.angle_beta   90.00
_cell.angle_gamma   90.00
#
_symmetry.space_group_name_H-M   'P 1'
#
loop_
_entity.id
_entity.type
_entity.pdbx_description
1 polymer ?
#
loop_
_entity_poly.entity_id
_entity_poly.type
_entity_poly.pdbx_seq_one_letter_code
_entity_poly.pdbx_strand_id
1 'polypeptide(L)'
;LQIKVYHGGSLGLKNEDVLRWLPTGAAEMGLVWANYLGRDAPAMNAVYIQGSVGSTEEHLKAIPVLKDIYAEELKEWGIVPAGFLALPILYASIFCRDEAVNTLEALRTKKLRVWSKDMVETFDKLGVSAQIIGQTEMYVALKTGVVDCAVYPALYAKTVSLQEVTGFASYLYPIAGLPYVLGASEQQWNSLPASMQ
;
A
#
# COMPACT_ATOMS: atom_id res chain seq x y z
N LEU A 1 -29.61 4.94 2.64
CA LEU A 1 -28.42 4.14 2.31
C LEU A 1 -27.89 3.49 3.59
N GLN A 2 -27.65 2.18 3.56
CA GLN A 2 -27.04 1.46 4.68
C GLN A 2 -25.66 0.95 4.22
N ILE A 3 -24.61 1.38 4.89
CA ILE A 3 -23.22 0.99 4.56
C ILE A 3 -22.77 -0.07 5.58
N LYS A 4 -22.32 -1.22 5.09
CA LYS A 4 -21.67 -2.25 5.89
C LYS A 4 -20.18 -2.26 5.55
N VAL A 5 -19.35 -2.04 6.55
CA VAL A 5 -17.89 -2.02 6.38
C VAL A 5 -17.30 -3.38 6.72
N TYR A 6 -16.52 -3.93 5.80
CA TYR A 6 -15.73 -5.13 5.98
C TYR A 6 -14.24 -4.73 6.06
N HIS A 7 -13.57 -5.09 7.13
CA HIS A 7 -12.18 -4.70 7.40
C HIS A 7 -11.29 -5.91 7.61
N GLY A 8 -9.96 -5.68 7.57
CA GLY A 8 -8.96 -6.69 7.89
C GLY A 8 -8.95 -7.91 6.97
N GLY A 9 -9.38 -7.76 5.72
CA GLY A 9 -9.43 -8.88 4.76
C GLY A 9 -10.54 -9.92 5.03
N SER A 10 -11.56 -9.56 5.80
CA SER A 10 -12.64 -10.49 6.22
C SER A 10 -13.46 -11.08 5.06
N LEU A 11 -13.42 -10.48 3.89
CA LEU A 11 -14.03 -11.02 2.66
C LEU A 11 -13.08 -11.93 1.86
N GLY A 12 -11.82 -12.09 2.28
CA GLY A 12 -10.82 -12.84 1.51
C GLY A 12 -10.37 -12.17 0.23
N LEU A 13 -10.80 -10.93 -0.04
CA LEU A 13 -10.43 -10.14 -1.22
C LEU A 13 -9.04 -9.53 -1.02
N LYS A 14 -8.14 -9.76 -1.98
CA LYS A 14 -6.78 -9.25 -1.92
C LYS A 14 -6.68 -7.86 -2.55
N ASN A 15 -5.86 -6.98 -1.96
CA ASN A 15 -5.63 -5.62 -2.50
C ASN A 15 -5.00 -5.64 -3.89
N GLU A 16 -4.12 -6.60 -4.15
CA GLU A 16 -3.43 -6.79 -5.42
C GLU A 16 -4.39 -7.13 -6.58
N ASP A 17 -5.55 -7.65 -6.27
CA ASP A 17 -6.56 -8.08 -7.24
C ASP A 17 -7.79 -7.14 -7.28
N VAL A 18 -7.69 -5.95 -6.68
CA VAL A 18 -8.83 -5.00 -6.59
C VAL A 18 -9.41 -4.63 -7.95
N LEU A 19 -8.57 -4.45 -8.96
CA LEU A 19 -9.02 -4.13 -10.33
C LEU A 19 -9.82 -5.26 -10.98
N ARG A 20 -9.77 -6.46 -10.43
CA ARG A 20 -10.49 -7.65 -10.93
C ARG A 20 -11.77 -7.92 -10.16
N TRP A 21 -11.71 -7.86 -8.82
CA TRP A 21 -12.89 -8.21 -8.03
C TRP A 21 -13.88 -7.03 -7.88
N LEU A 22 -13.42 -5.78 -7.90
CA LEU A 22 -14.28 -4.62 -7.73
C LEU A 22 -15.28 -4.46 -8.88
N PRO A 23 -14.89 -4.56 -10.17
CA PRO A 23 -15.84 -4.51 -11.30
C PRO A 23 -16.89 -5.61 -11.28
N THR A 24 -16.59 -6.78 -10.71
CA THR A 24 -17.56 -7.89 -10.63
C THR A 24 -18.63 -7.70 -9.56
N GLY A 25 -18.52 -6.66 -8.73
CA GLY A 25 -19.43 -6.43 -7.62
C GLY A 25 -19.24 -7.38 -6.43
N ALA A 26 -18.07 -8.03 -6.31
CA ALA A 26 -17.75 -8.83 -5.11
C ALA A 26 -17.79 -7.99 -3.82
N ALA A 27 -17.53 -6.70 -3.95
CA ALA A 27 -17.93 -5.64 -3.03
C ALA A 27 -18.35 -4.42 -3.86
N GLU A 28 -19.30 -3.64 -3.39
CA GLU A 28 -19.81 -2.47 -4.13
C GLU A 28 -18.79 -1.34 -4.19
N MET A 29 -17.97 -1.21 -3.14
CA MET A 29 -16.91 -0.23 -3.01
C MET A 29 -15.68 -0.84 -2.35
N GLY A 30 -14.50 -0.32 -2.67
CA GLY A 30 -13.26 -0.78 -2.08
C GLY A 30 -12.14 0.26 -2.15
N LEU A 31 -11.17 0.14 -1.26
CA LEU A 31 -9.96 0.98 -1.32
C LEU A 31 -9.03 0.44 -2.41
N VAL A 32 -8.68 1.29 -3.34
CA VAL A 32 -7.70 1.03 -4.40
C VAL A 32 -6.36 1.64 -3.97
N TRP A 33 -5.36 0.79 -3.89
CA TRP A 33 -4.01 1.14 -3.41
C TRP A 33 -3.05 1.02 -4.59
N ALA A 34 -2.67 2.12 -5.18
CA ALA A 34 -1.87 2.17 -6.41
C ALA A 34 -0.56 1.36 -6.32
N ASN A 35 0.07 1.34 -5.16
CA ASN A 35 1.32 0.62 -4.93
C ASN A 35 1.23 -0.90 -5.05
N TYR A 36 0.04 -1.50 -5.00
CA TYR A 36 -0.16 -2.92 -5.26
C TYR A 36 -0.46 -3.24 -6.73
N LEU A 37 -0.69 -2.23 -7.56
CA LEU A 37 -1.20 -2.39 -8.93
C LEU A 37 -0.12 -2.43 -10.01
N GLY A 38 1.16 -2.49 -9.64
CA GLY A 38 2.27 -2.46 -10.62
C GLY A 38 2.26 -3.55 -11.68
N ARG A 39 1.51 -4.65 -11.45
CA ARG A 39 1.30 -5.71 -12.45
C ARG A 39 0.26 -5.33 -13.50
N ASP A 40 -0.86 -4.77 -13.06
CA ASP A 40 -2.06 -4.61 -13.87
C ASP A 40 -2.25 -3.15 -14.34
N ALA A 41 -1.85 -2.18 -13.53
CA ALA A 41 -1.90 -0.74 -13.84
C ALA A 41 -0.57 -0.07 -13.46
N PRO A 42 0.51 -0.32 -14.22
CA PRO A 42 1.85 0.18 -13.89
C PRO A 42 1.94 1.70 -13.85
N ALA A 43 1.12 2.42 -14.63
CA ALA A 43 1.07 3.88 -14.59
C ALA A 43 0.65 4.39 -13.21
N MET A 44 -0.37 3.80 -12.58
CA MET A 44 -0.78 4.16 -11.23
C MET A 44 0.32 3.90 -10.18
N ASN A 45 1.13 2.88 -10.38
CA ASN A 45 2.25 2.60 -9.49
C ASN A 45 3.44 3.55 -9.74
N ALA A 46 3.72 3.86 -11.00
CA ALA A 46 4.89 4.65 -11.41
C ALA A 46 4.82 6.12 -10.98
N VAL A 47 3.64 6.71 -10.91
CA VAL A 47 3.45 8.12 -10.49
C VAL A 47 3.78 8.35 -9.02
N TYR A 48 4.03 7.28 -8.26
CA TYR A 48 4.27 7.37 -6.83
C TYR A 48 5.49 6.58 -6.38
N ILE A 49 6.64 6.95 -6.90
CA ILE A 49 7.92 6.36 -6.48
C ILE A 49 8.22 6.78 -5.04
N GLN A 50 8.53 5.82 -4.21
CA GLN A 50 8.86 6.07 -2.80
C GLN A 50 10.01 7.07 -2.67
N GLY A 51 9.80 8.11 -1.85
CA GLY A 51 10.77 9.18 -1.66
C GLY A 51 10.72 10.32 -2.69
N SER A 52 9.85 10.25 -3.72
CA SER A 52 9.68 11.34 -4.69
C SER A 52 8.98 12.57 -4.10
N VAL A 53 8.25 12.41 -3.02
CA VAL A 53 7.56 13.48 -2.28
C VAL A 53 8.05 13.45 -0.83
N GLY A 54 8.70 14.51 -0.40
CA GLY A 54 9.34 14.59 0.91
C GLY A 54 8.59 15.44 1.95
N SER A 55 7.57 16.20 1.54
CA SER A 55 6.82 17.09 2.41
C SER A 55 5.31 17.01 2.19
N THR A 56 4.54 17.39 3.21
CA THR A 56 3.07 17.50 3.11
C THR A 56 2.66 18.50 2.04
N GLU A 57 3.39 19.59 1.87
CA GLU A 57 3.10 20.62 0.87
C GLU A 57 3.26 20.07 -0.55
N GLU A 58 4.35 19.35 -0.83
CA GLU A 58 4.57 18.70 -2.12
C GLU A 58 3.49 17.65 -2.40
N HIS A 59 3.12 16.87 -1.39
CA HIS A 59 2.07 15.88 -1.50
C HIS A 59 0.72 16.51 -1.88
N LEU A 60 0.32 17.59 -1.21
CA LEU A 60 -0.93 18.28 -1.51
C LEU A 60 -0.92 18.89 -2.91
N LYS A 61 0.22 19.36 -3.41
CA LYS A 61 0.37 19.85 -4.79
C LYS A 61 0.26 18.75 -5.83
N ALA A 62 0.69 17.52 -5.51
CA ALA A 62 0.62 16.38 -6.42
C ALA A 62 -0.79 15.77 -6.54
N ILE A 63 -1.62 15.87 -5.49
CA ILE A 63 -2.95 15.23 -5.45
C ILE A 63 -3.84 15.55 -6.66
N PRO A 64 -4.00 16.79 -7.13
CA PRO A 64 -4.85 17.09 -8.27
C PRO A 64 -4.43 16.31 -9.54
N VAL A 65 -3.13 16.28 -9.83
CA VAL A 65 -2.59 15.55 -10.99
C VAL A 65 -2.78 14.04 -10.84
N LEU A 66 -2.55 13.52 -9.63
CA LEU A 66 -2.74 12.09 -9.34
C LEU A 66 -4.20 11.67 -9.50
N LYS A 67 -5.16 12.53 -9.12
CA LYS A 67 -6.59 12.28 -9.30
C LYS A 67 -6.94 12.05 -10.77
N ASP A 68 -6.44 12.88 -11.66
CA ASP A 68 -6.71 12.78 -13.09
C ASP A 68 -6.14 11.48 -13.67
N ILE A 69 -4.88 11.17 -13.35
CA ILE A 69 -4.23 9.93 -13.80
C ILE A 69 -4.99 8.70 -13.28
N TYR A 70 -5.35 8.69 -12.00
CA TYR A 70 -6.04 7.55 -11.42
C TYR A 70 -7.46 7.39 -11.95
N ALA A 71 -8.16 8.49 -12.23
CA ALA A 71 -9.49 8.46 -12.81
C ALA A 71 -9.47 7.88 -14.23
N GLU A 72 -8.48 8.25 -15.04
CA GLU A 72 -8.30 7.72 -16.39
C GLU A 72 -8.00 6.21 -16.38
N GLU A 73 -7.01 5.79 -15.59
CA GLU A 73 -6.63 4.38 -15.45
C GLU A 73 -7.77 3.52 -14.92
N LEU A 74 -8.46 3.96 -13.86
CA LEU A 74 -9.55 3.20 -13.25
C LEU A 74 -10.77 3.04 -14.17
N LYS A 75 -11.01 4.00 -15.05
CA LYS A 75 -12.08 3.94 -16.04
C LYS A 75 -11.91 2.75 -16.99
N GLU A 76 -10.67 2.44 -17.39
CA GLU A 76 -10.39 1.28 -18.25
C GLU A 76 -10.79 -0.05 -17.58
N TRP A 77 -10.83 -0.07 -16.25
CA TRP A 77 -11.22 -1.23 -15.46
C TRP A 77 -12.70 -1.24 -15.05
N GLY A 78 -13.50 -0.28 -15.52
CA GLY A 78 -14.91 -0.16 -15.11
C GLY A 78 -15.06 0.20 -13.61
N ILE A 79 -14.14 1.00 -13.09
CA ILE A 79 -14.13 1.48 -11.71
C ILE A 79 -14.30 2.99 -11.69
N VAL A 80 -15.31 3.45 -10.95
CA VAL A 80 -15.54 4.87 -10.70
C VAL A 80 -14.78 5.31 -9.45
N PRO A 81 -13.93 6.35 -9.52
CA PRO A 81 -13.28 6.92 -8.34
C PRO A 81 -14.28 7.78 -7.56
N ALA A 82 -14.97 7.17 -6.60
CA ALA A 82 -15.98 7.84 -5.77
C ALA A 82 -15.37 8.83 -4.75
N GLY A 83 -14.09 8.69 -4.43
CA GLY A 83 -13.39 9.61 -3.53
C GLY A 83 -11.89 9.37 -3.48
N PHE A 84 -11.16 10.41 -3.10
CA PHE A 84 -9.72 10.36 -2.89
C PHE A 84 -9.42 10.71 -1.43
N LEU A 85 -8.67 9.84 -0.77
CA LEU A 85 -8.20 10.01 0.60
C LEU A 85 -6.70 10.32 0.58
N ALA A 86 -6.34 11.54 0.95
CA ALA A 86 -4.94 11.88 1.18
C ALA A 86 -4.52 11.37 2.55
N LEU A 87 -3.50 10.54 2.61
CA LEU A 87 -2.86 10.21 3.87
C LEU A 87 -1.74 11.20 4.19
N PRO A 88 -1.47 11.43 5.47
CA PRO A 88 -0.31 12.21 5.89
C PRO A 88 0.99 11.51 5.48
N ILE A 89 2.09 12.27 5.51
CA ILE A 89 3.42 11.66 5.40
C ILE A 89 3.63 10.71 6.57
N LEU A 90 4.02 9.50 6.25
CA LEU A 90 4.32 8.45 7.20
C LEU A 90 5.84 8.26 7.30
N TYR A 91 6.29 7.80 8.45
CA TYR A 91 7.68 7.44 8.66
C TYR A 91 7.86 5.95 8.42
N ALA A 92 8.54 5.58 7.33
CA ALA A 92 8.94 4.20 7.10
C ALA A 92 10.04 3.82 8.08
N SER A 93 9.86 2.67 8.70
CA SER A 93 10.86 2.07 9.58
C SER A 93 11.11 0.63 9.16
N ILE A 94 12.30 0.15 9.46
CA ILE A 94 12.68 -1.26 9.32
C ILE A 94 12.48 -1.91 10.68
N PHE A 95 11.56 -2.83 10.77
CA PHE A 95 11.28 -3.63 11.97
C PHE A 95 11.99 -4.97 11.83
N CYS A 96 12.90 -5.27 12.76
CA CYS A 96 13.70 -6.50 12.75
C CYS A 96 13.42 -7.36 13.98
N ARG A 97 13.52 -8.68 13.81
CA ARG A 97 13.25 -9.67 14.86
C ARG A 97 14.32 -9.67 15.95
N ASP A 98 15.54 -9.91 15.59
CA ASP A 98 16.57 -10.39 16.51
C ASP A 98 17.63 -9.34 16.83
N GLU A 99 17.86 -8.36 15.94
CA GLU A 99 18.87 -7.31 16.14
C GLU A 99 18.52 -6.01 15.43
N ALA A 100 19.08 -4.91 15.93
CA ALA A 100 18.94 -3.60 15.32
C ALA A 100 19.73 -3.51 14.01
N VAL A 101 19.11 -2.98 12.96
CA VAL A 101 19.73 -2.76 11.66
C VAL A 101 19.83 -1.25 11.42
N ASN A 102 20.99 -0.67 11.67
CA ASN A 102 21.24 0.77 11.59
C ASN A 102 22.19 1.16 10.45
N THR A 103 22.73 0.18 9.71
CA THR A 103 23.61 0.40 8.57
C THR A 103 23.16 -0.41 7.37
N LEU A 104 23.56 0.01 6.18
CA LEU A 104 23.29 -0.73 4.95
C LEU A 104 23.99 -2.09 4.94
N GLU A 105 25.21 -2.17 5.48
CA GLU A 105 25.98 -3.40 5.61
C GLU A 105 25.24 -4.43 6.44
N ALA A 106 24.68 -4.04 7.57
CA ALA A 106 23.88 -4.91 8.41
C ALA A 106 22.58 -5.34 7.68
N LEU A 107 21.94 -4.43 6.95
CA LEU A 107 20.73 -4.75 6.20
C LEU A 107 20.97 -5.74 5.07
N ARG A 108 22.13 -5.71 4.42
CA ARG A 108 22.52 -6.66 3.35
C ARG A 108 22.56 -8.12 3.81
N THR A 109 22.69 -8.35 5.12
CA THR A 109 22.70 -9.71 5.69
C THR A 109 21.30 -10.25 5.99
N LYS A 110 20.26 -9.45 5.77
CA LYS A 110 18.87 -9.75 6.14
C LYS A 110 17.99 -10.03 4.94
N LYS A 111 16.96 -10.83 5.17
CA LYS A 111 15.83 -10.97 4.25
C LYS A 111 14.80 -9.91 4.62
N LEU A 112 14.54 -9.00 3.71
CA LEU A 112 13.69 -7.85 3.96
C LEU A 112 12.32 -8.01 3.32
N ARG A 113 11.26 -7.84 4.08
CA ARG A 113 9.90 -7.71 3.53
C ARG A 113 9.67 -6.28 3.06
N VAL A 114 9.15 -6.13 1.87
CA VAL A 114 8.64 -4.87 1.32
C VAL A 114 7.21 -5.09 0.79
N TRP A 115 6.53 -4.03 0.32
CA TRP A 115 5.14 -4.16 -0.18
C TRP A 115 4.99 -3.92 -1.67
N SER A 116 6.02 -3.41 -2.37
CA SER A 116 5.92 -3.06 -3.78
C SER A 116 7.15 -3.46 -4.58
N LYS A 117 6.96 -3.56 -5.89
CA LYS A 117 8.02 -3.97 -6.82
C LYS A 117 9.14 -2.93 -6.90
N ASP A 118 8.82 -1.64 -6.93
CA ASP A 118 9.78 -0.55 -6.94
C ASP A 118 10.71 -0.60 -5.72
N MET A 119 10.19 -0.99 -4.55
CA MET A 119 11.02 -1.19 -3.36
C MET A 119 11.95 -2.40 -3.51
N VAL A 120 11.49 -3.52 -4.10
CA VAL A 120 12.38 -4.65 -4.38
C VAL A 120 13.51 -4.22 -5.27
N GLU A 121 13.22 -3.52 -6.37
CA GLU A 121 14.23 -3.03 -7.31
C GLU A 121 15.20 -2.02 -6.66
N THR A 122 14.71 -1.18 -5.76
CA THR A 122 15.53 -0.23 -5.01
C THR A 122 16.49 -0.94 -4.06
N PHE A 123 15.99 -1.88 -3.26
CA PHE A 123 16.80 -2.61 -2.30
C PHE A 123 17.76 -3.59 -2.99
N ASP A 124 17.39 -4.18 -4.13
CA ASP A 124 18.27 -5.01 -4.94
C ASP A 124 19.50 -4.22 -5.43
N LYS A 125 19.30 -2.99 -5.94
CA LYS A 125 20.39 -2.09 -6.30
C LYS A 125 21.31 -1.73 -5.14
N LEU A 126 20.81 -1.79 -3.91
CA LEU A 126 21.58 -1.59 -2.69
C LEU A 126 22.24 -2.89 -2.17
N GLY A 127 22.02 -4.02 -2.84
CA GLY A 127 22.53 -5.34 -2.46
C GLY A 127 21.78 -5.99 -1.30
N VAL A 128 20.53 -5.59 -1.05
CA VAL A 128 19.66 -6.12 0.01
C VAL A 128 18.65 -7.10 -0.58
N SER A 129 18.57 -8.30 -0.03
CA SER A 129 17.57 -9.30 -0.42
C SER A 129 16.17 -8.87 0.05
N ALA A 130 15.35 -8.35 -0.85
CA ALA A 130 14.00 -7.90 -0.56
C ALA A 130 12.95 -8.73 -1.32
N GLN A 131 11.81 -8.96 -0.68
CA GLN A 131 10.69 -9.68 -1.29
C GLN A 131 9.35 -9.06 -0.92
N ILE A 132 8.39 -9.16 -1.84
CA ILE A 132 7.03 -8.69 -1.62
C ILE A 132 6.28 -9.72 -0.78
N ILE A 133 5.76 -9.27 0.38
CA ILE A 133 4.85 -10.06 1.20
C ILE A 133 3.66 -9.17 1.56
N GLY A 134 2.45 -9.66 1.38
CA GLY A 134 1.22 -8.97 1.73
C GLY A 134 1.17 -8.57 3.21
N GLN A 135 0.44 -7.51 3.51
CA GLN A 135 0.34 -7.02 4.90
C GLN A 135 -0.22 -8.07 5.85
N THR A 136 -1.21 -8.84 5.41
CA THR A 136 -1.85 -9.89 6.21
C THR A 136 -0.94 -11.08 6.50
N GLU A 137 0.07 -11.28 5.67
CA GLU A 137 1.04 -12.38 5.78
C GLU A 137 2.31 -11.98 6.53
N MET A 138 2.55 -10.66 6.68
CA MET A 138 3.78 -10.09 7.24
C MET A 138 4.08 -10.57 8.67
N TYR A 139 3.07 -10.61 9.54
CA TYR A 139 3.23 -11.09 10.92
C TYR A 139 3.74 -12.53 10.96
N VAL A 140 3.11 -13.41 10.19
CA VAL A 140 3.50 -14.83 10.12
C VAL A 140 4.89 -14.99 9.51
N ALA A 141 5.20 -14.24 8.46
CA ALA A 141 6.50 -14.28 7.79
C ALA A 141 7.65 -13.88 8.72
N LEU A 142 7.46 -12.84 9.54
CA LEU A 142 8.40 -12.46 10.59
C LEU A 142 8.47 -13.54 11.69
N LYS A 143 7.35 -13.98 12.21
CA LYS A 143 7.29 -14.96 13.29
C LYS A 143 8.00 -16.27 12.94
N THR A 144 7.86 -16.74 11.71
CA THR A 144 8.44 -18.00 11.24
C THR A 144 9.86 -17.87 10.67
N GLY A 145 10.37 -16.64 10.50
CA GLY A 145 11.72 -16.41 9.94
C GLY A 145 11.80 -16.55 8.42
N VAL A 146 10.68 -16.48 7.71
CA VAL A 146 10.68 -16.32 6.25
C VAL A 146 11.40 -15.04 5.87
N VAL A 147 11.19 -13.97 6.66
CA VAL A 147 11.97 -12.73 6.62
C VAL A 147 12.52 -12.39 8.00
N ASP A 148 13.63 -11.67 8.02
CA ASP A 148 14.27 -11.20 9.25
C ASP A 148 13.77 -9.82 9.66
N CYS A 149 13.47 -9.00 8.67
CA CYS A 149 13.02 -7.61 8.84
C CYS A 149 11.86 -7.28 7.89
N ALA A 150 11.10 -6.24 8.23
CA ALA A 150 10.05 -5.70 7.40
C ALA A 150 10.11 -4.17 7.36
N VAL A 151 9.98 -3.60 6.16
CA VAL A 151 9.66 -2.18 6.04
C VAL A 151 8.18 -1.99 6.31
N TYR A 152 7.85 -1.09 7.22
CA TYR A 152 6.46 -0.74 7.53
C TYR A 152 6.35 0.67 8.12
N PRO A 153 5.22 1.38 7.92
CA PRO A 153 5.00 2.66 8.58
C PRO A 153 4.89 2.50 10.09
N ALA A 154 5.73 3.21 10.84
CA ALA A 154 5.79 3.10 12.30
C ALA A 154 4.44 3.37 12.98
N LEU A 155 3.66 4.33 12.45
CA LEU A 155 2.34 4.69 12.98
C LEU A 155 1.39 3.48 13.07
N TYR A 156 1.48 2.56 12.12
CA TYR A 156 0.56 1.42 12.02
C TYR A 156 1.14 0.11 12.55
N ALA A 157 2.40 0.08 13.00
CA ALA A 157 3.08 -1.13 13.42
C ALA A 157 2.31 -1.91 14.51
N LYS A 158 1.72 -1.19 15.46
CA LYS A 158 0.93 -1.79 16.54
C LYS A 158 -0.39 -2.39 16.04
N THR A 159 -1.00 -1.85 14.99
CA THR A 159 -2.28 -2.35 14.46
C THR A 159 -2.15 -3.71 13.77
N VAL A 160 -0.93 -4.07 13.38
CA VAL A 160 -0.59 -5.37 12.78
C VAL A 160 0.32 -6.21 13.69
N SER A 161 0.35 -5.88 14.98
CA SER A 161 1.05 -6.63 16.04
C SER A 161 2.55 -6.83 15.82
N LEU A 162 3.24 -5.92 15.15
CA LEU A 162 4.70 -6.06 14.89
C LEU A 162 5.51 -6.13 16.19
N GLN A 163 5.07 -5.47 17.25
CA GLN A 163 5.72 -5.49 18.56
C GLN A 163 5.80 -6.90 19.20
N GLU A 164 5.00 -7.85 18.71
CA GLU A 164 5.01 -9.23 19.22
C GLU A 164 6.07 -10.11 18.54
N VAL A 165 6.54 -9.68 17.36
CA VAL A 165 7.43 -10.49 16.49
C VAL A 165 8.71 -9.75 16.09
N THR A 166 8.89 -8.51 16.54
CA THR A 166 10.10 -7.71 16.29
C THR A 166 10.57 -7.05 17.58
N GLY A 167 11.87 -7.09 17.83
CA GLY A 167 12.50 -6.45 19.00
C GLY A 167 13.08 -5.06 18.72
N PHE A 168 13.23 -4.71 17.45
CA PHE A 168 13.97 -3.52 17.02
C PHE A 168 13.27 -2.78 15.89
N ALA A 169 13.36 -1.46 15.90
CA ALA A 169 12.89 -0.61 14.83
C ALA A 169 13.92 0.48 14.52
N SER A 170 14.27 0.64 13.25
CA SER A 170 15.17 1.68 12.76
C SER A 170 14.42 2.56 11.76
N TYR A 171 14.55 3.87 11.88
CA TYR A 171 13.97 4.80 10.92
C TYR A 171 14.66 4.69 9.56
N LEU A 172 13.91 4.73 8.48
CA LEU A 172 14.41 4.63 7.12
C LEU A 172 14.28 5.98 6.37
N TYR A 173 13.06 6.39 6.07
CA TYR A 173 12.78 7.64 5.36
C TYR A 173 11.29 8.05 5.50
N PRO A 174 10.94 9.33 5.24
CA PRO A 174 9.56 9.72 5.14
C PRO A 174 8.93 9.07 3.89
N ILE A 175 7.77 8.45 4.07
CA ILE A 175 6.93 8.00 2.97
C ILE A 175 5.79 9.00 2.84
N ALA A 176 5.64 9.62 1.67
CA ALA A 176 4.43 10.32 1.39
C ALA A 176 3.27 9.32 1.39
N GLY A 177 2.22 9.63 2.12
CA GLY A 177 1.02 8.82 2.10
C GLY A 177 0.43 8.83 0.70
N LEU A 178 0.29 7.65 0.11
CA LEU A 178 -0.38 7.48 -1.18
C LEU A 178 -1.80 8.03 -1.09
N PRO A 179 -2.29 8.75 -2.10
CA PRO A 179 -3.71 8.97 -2.19
C PRO A 179 -4.37 7.60 -2.41
N TYR A 180 -5.20 7.19 -1.47
CA TYR A 180 -6.06 6.05 -1.69
C TYR A 180 -7.27 6.51 -2.48
N VAL A 181 -7.70 5.68 -3.40
CA VAL A 181 -8.95 5.90 -4.11
C VAL A 181 -10.01 5.02 -3.49
N LEU A 182 -11.13 5.61 -3.11
CA LEU A 182 -12.34 4.85 -2.85
C LEU A 182 -12.98 4.57 -4.19
N GLY A 183 -12.78 3.37 -4.71
CA GLY A 183 -13.34 2.92 -5.98
C GLY A 183 -14.70 2.27 -5.78
N ALA A 184 -15.59 2.45 -6.75
CA ALA A 184 -16.85 1.75 -6.86
C ALA A 184 -16.93 1.02 -8.20
N SER A 185 -17.58 -0.14 -8.25
CA SER A 185 -17.96 -0.76 -9.53
C SER A 185 -18.81 0.22 -10.34
N GLU A 186 -18.47 0.46 -11.59
CA GLU A 186 -19.23 1.37 -12.46
C GLU A 186 -20.70 0.96 -12.57
N GLN A 187 -20.97 -0.34 -12.68
CA GLN A 187 -22.32 -0.86 -12.72
C GLN A 187 -23.12 -0.53 -11.45
N GLN A 188 -22.53 -0.74 -10.28
CA GLN A 188 -23.16 -0.46 -9.00
C GLN A 188 -23.34 1.05 -8.78
N TRP A 189 -22.31 1.84 -9.13
CA TRP A 189 -22.37 3.29 -9.04
C TRP A 189 -23.51 3.87 -9.89
N ASN A 190 -23.62 3.45 -11.15
CA ASN A 190 -24.65 3.91 -12.07
C ASN A 190 -26.07 3.43 -11.71
N SER A 191 -26.19 2.43 -10.82
CA SER A 191 -27.49 2.00 -10.28
C SER A 191 -28.01 2.91 -9.16
N LEU A 192 -27.17 3.77 -8.59
CA LEU A 192 -27.57 4.71 -7.56
C LEU A 192 -28.35 5.89 -8.16
N PRO A 193 -29.34 6.44 -7.44
CA PRO A 193 -29.94 7.71 -7.82
C PRO A 193 -28.89 8.81 -7.95
N ALA A 194 -29.04 9.73 -8.91
CA ALA A 194 -28.11 10.83 -9.14
C ALA A 194 -27.85 11.70 -7.88
N SER A 195 -28.82 11.77 -6.97
CA SER A 195 -28.66 12.47 -5.68
C SER A 195 -27.75 11.75 -4.67
N MET A 196 -27.33 10.52 -4.98
CA MET A 196 -26.44 9.70 -4.13
C MET A 196 -25.06 9.46 -4.76
N GLN A 197 -24.86 9.82 -6.03
CA GLN A 197 -23.60 9.86 -6.74
C GLN A 197 -22.86 11.17 -6.45
#